data_1ae3d9525665feee3c6fe13f5543bf82
#
_entry.id   1ae3d9525665feee3c6fe13f5543bf82
#
_cell.length_a   1.000
_cell.length_b   1.000
_cell.length_c   1.000
_cell.angle_alpha   90.00
_cell.angle_beta   90.00
_cell.angle_gamma   90.00
#
_symmetry.space_group_name_H-M   'P 1'
#
loop_
_entity.id
_entity.type
_entity.pdbx_description
1 polymer ?
#
loop_
_entity_poly.entity_id
_entity_poly.type
_entity_poly.pdbx_seq_one_letter_code
_entity_poly.pdbx_strand_id
1 'polypeptide(L)'
;DDKIGTKPYLGIEIDYDKEKEFDKFSLDTLRDRYFWEGETHAQEAFARASVFGATYKGETDFELAQRLYNYSSSRWFMFSTPILSNGGTSRGLPISCFLNYVPDSRHGLSNHYDENIWLASSGGGIGGYWGDIRSNGISTAHGSRSTGSIPFMHVVDSQMLAFNQGTTRRGSYAAYMDVSHPEIEEFINMRKESGGDINRKCLNLHNGINITNSFLDAVKNDEDWRLIDPKTNEAVKVINARDLWWQIIHARAETGEPYMVNIDTCNKHLPKEQKDLGLKIRQSNLCSEITLPTDEERTAVCCLSSVNLEHFDAWSKDDNFILDLITMLDNVIEHYIENAIDTSQLGGYNANFKRFQNYVREGKEGYTKSAYSAYRERSLGLGAMGFHAYLQSRNIPFEGIFATGFNHTAFTYIKSKANAATKELAIERGEAPDIHGSGRRNANLMAVAPNASSGIICSGTSPSIEPYRANCYTHKTLSGSYQVKNKFLEKILKSKGLKVKELENIWKDIAGKDGSVQHLDILTDNEKEIFKTANEINQIWVVEHAYQRQQFICQAQSVNLFFTLPKATEGQNIHDEYMQYVNDVHWYGMNKLKSLYYFRSNAARNVENVN
;
A
#
# COMPACT_ATOMS: atom_id res chain seq x y z
N ASP A 1 1.28 21.98 35.03
CA ASP A 1 1.30 21.27 33.79
C ASP A 1 2.50 21.70 32.94
N ASP A 2 3.58 20.92 32.99
CA ASP A 2 4.88 21.31 32.43
C ASP A 2 5.02 21.10 30.91
N LYS A 3 3.95 20.63 30.23
CA LYS A 3 3.98 20.31 28.79
C LYS A 3 3.44 21.46 27.96
N ILE A 4 4.13 22.59 28.01
CA ILE A 4 3.80 23.84 27.30
C ILE A 4 5.06 24.36 26.63
N GLY A 5 4.94 24.89 25.41
CA GLY A 5 6.05 25.50 24.69
C GLY A 5 7.11 24.50 24.26
N THR A 6 8.27 25.01 23.93
CA THR A 6 9.42 24.19 23.48
C THR A 6 10.14 23.56 24.65
N LYS A 7 10.37 22.26 24.59
CA LYS A 7 11.06 21.49 25.63
C LYS A 7 12.07 20.52 25.00
N PRO A 8 13.21 20.24 25.67
CA PRO A 8 14.07 19.15 25.26
C PRO A 8 13.37 17.79 25.46
N TYR A 9 13.51 16.90 24.48
CA TYR A 9 12.94 15.55 24.55
C TYR A 9 13.76 14.61 23.65
N LEU A 10 14.28 13.53 24.20
CA LEU A 10 15.09 12.52 23.49
C LEU A 10 16.25 13.12 22.68
N GLY A 11 16.84 14.23 23.15
CA GLY A 11 17.99 14.88 22.50
C GLY A 11 17.63 15.90 21.41
N ILE A 12 16.37 16.18 21.20
CA ILE A 12 15.87 17.23 20.29
C ILE A 12 14.93 18.18 21.02
N GLU A 13 14.57 19.26 20.35
CA GLU A 13 13.60 20.24 20.86
C GLU A 13 12.24 19.97 20.26
N ILE A 14 11.22 19.75 21.09
CA ILE A 14 9.84 19.56 20.66
C ILE A 14 8.97 20.73 21.13
N ASP A 15 7.92 21.05 20.38
CA ASP A 15 7.02 22.15 20.69
C ASP A 15 5.62 21.61 21.05
N TYR A 16 5.30 21.57 22.35
CA TYR A 16 4.00 21.10 22.82
C TYR A 16 2.84 21.99 22.36
N ASP A 17 3.09 23.23 22.00
CA ASP A 17 2.02 24.14 21.52
C ASP A 17 1.49 23.70 20.16
N LYS A 18 2.23 22.90 19.42
CA LYS A 18 1.78 22.32 18.15
C LYS A 18 0.65 21.29 18.31
N GLU A 19 0.41 20.76 19.52
CA GLU A 19 -0.73 19.86 19.77
C GLU A 19 -2.07 20.50 19.35
N LYS A 20 -2.19 21.81 19.50
CA LYS A 20 -3.41 22.57 19.16
C LYS A 20 -3.70 22.58 17.66
N GLU A 21 -2.71 22.30 16.82
CA GLU A 21 -2.87 22.27 15.37
C GLU A 21 -3.46 20.96 14.86
N PHE A 22 -3.51 19.94 15.73
CA PHE A 22 -4.06 18.63 15.41
C PHE A 22 -5.50 18.55 15.90
N ASP A 23 -6.40 18.03 15.06
CA ASP A 23 -7.78 17.84 15.46
C ASP A 23 -7.94 16.70 16.48
N LYS A 24 -9.08 16.66 17.16
CA LYS A 24 -9.36 15.65 18.17
C LYS A 24 -9.30 14.22 17.61
N PHE A 25 -9.82 14.03 16.39
CA PHE A 25 -9.82 12.72 15.74
C PHE A 25 -8.37 12.20 15.53
N SER A 26 -7.47 13.07 15.08
CA SER A 26 -6.05 12.76 14.92
C SER A 26 -5.41 12.35 16.25
N LEU A 27 -5.61 13.17 17.29
CA LEU A 27 -5.00 12.93 18.61
C LEU A 27 -5.52 11.64 19.26
N ASP A 28 -6.80 11.36 19.14
CA ASP A 28 -7.40 10.14 19.70
C ASP A 28 -6.92 8.90 18.94
N THR A 29 -6.76 8.99 17.62
CA THR A 29 -6.18 7.91 16.82
C THR A 29 -4.74 7.61 17.23
N LEU A 30 -3.94 8.65 17.44
CA LEU A 30 -2.56 8.50 17.93
C LEU A 30 -2.51 7.84 19.30
N ARG A 31 -3.34 8.28 20.22
CA ARG A 31 -3.41 7.72 21.57
C ARG A 31 -3.82 6.25 21.56
N ASP A 32 -4.80 5.89 20.77
CA ASP A 32 -5.36 4.53 20.73
C ASP A 32 -4.42 3.52 20.10
N ARG A 33 -3.60 3.93 19.13
CA ARG A 33 -2.85 2.98 18.29
C ARG A 33 -1.33 3.19 18.23
N TYR A 34 -0.83 4.39 18.55
CA TYR A 34 0.56 4.74 18.23
C TYR A 34 1.41 5.10 19.45
N PHE A 35 0.83 5.60 20.53
CA PHE A 35 1.60 6.02 21.69
C PHE A 35 2.30 4.82 22.34
N TRP A 36 3.56 5.04 22.68
CA TRP A 36 4.37 4.12 23.46
C TRP A 36 4.28 4.50 24.94
N GLU A 37 4.80 3.63 25.80
CA GLU A 37 4.80 3.81 27.25
C GLU A 37 5.27 5.21 27.69
N GLY A 38 4.47 5.88 28.47
CA GLY A 38 4.75 7.22 28.99
C GLY A 38 4.43 8.37 28.03
N GLU A 39 4.07 8.07 26.77
CA GLU A 39 3.66 9.10 25.81
C GLU A 39 2.24 9.56 26.05
N THR A 40 2.04 10.87 26.06
CA THR A 40 0.73 11.51 26.27
C THR A 40 0.38 12.52 25.17
N HIS A 41 1.36 12.93 24.37
CA HIS A 41 1.22 13.94 23.32
C HIS A 41 1.78 13.44 21.99
N ALA A 42 1.17 13.87 20.89
CA ALA A 42 1.65 13.56 19.54
C ALA A 42 3.11 13.95 19.35
N GLN A 43 3.50 15.10 19.91
CA GLN A 43 4.87 15.62 19.78
C GLN A 43 5.92 14.61 20.30
N GLU A 44 5.61 13.91 21.38
CA GLU A 44 6.50 12.90 21.97
C GLU A 44 6.64 11.67 21.07
N ALA A 45 5.54 11.20 20.48
CA ALA A 45 5.57 10.10 19.52
C ALA A 45 6.34 10.46 18.25
N PHE A 46 6.14 11.65 17.73
CA PHE A 46 6.88 12.15 16.56
C PHE A 46 8.37 12.27 16.86
N ALA A 47 8.74 12.73 18.06
CA ALA A 47 10.15 12.80 18.49
C ALA A 47 10.78 11.42 18.54
N ARG A 48 10.11 10.44 19.13
CA ARG A 48 10.60 9.05 19.21
C ARG A 48 10.85 8.49 17.82
N ALA A 49 9.88 8.60 16.91
CA ALA A 49 10.03 8.12 15.55
C ALA A 49 11.11 8.86 14.77
N SER A 50 11.27 10.17 15.01
CA SER A 50 12.30 11.00 14.38
C SER A 50 13.71 10.62 14.81
N VAL A 51 13.92 10.41 16.09
CA VAL A 51 15.21 9.96 16.64
C VAL A 51 15.54 8.56 16.11
N PHE A 52 14.57 7.65 16.12
CA PHE A 52 14.73 6.32 15.53
C PHE A 52 15.11 6.40 14.04
N GLY A 53 14.37 7.19 13.26
CA GLY A 53 14.61 7.36 11.83
C GLY A 53 15.90 8.08 11.48
N ALA A 54 16.47 8.82 12.43
CA ALA A 54 17.76 9.50 12.27
C ALA A 54 18.96 8.68 12.76
N THR A 55 18.75 7.42 13.15
CA THR A 55 19.79 6.54 13.68
C THR A 55 20.27 5.57 12.61
N TYR A 56 21.55 5.60 12.31
CA TYR A 56 22.21 4.70 11.36
C TYR A 56 23.36 4.00 12.06
N LYS A 57 23.34 2.65 12.05
CA LYS A 57 24.37 1.81 12.68
C LYS A 57 24.66 2.19 14.15
N GLY A 58 23.58 2.47 14.89
CA GLY A 58 23.65 2.80 16.30
C GLY A 58 23.98 4.25 16.61
N GLU A 59 24.29 5.07 15.62
CA GLU A 59 24.60 6.49 15.79
C GLU A 59 23.45 7.37 15.35
N THR A 60 22.99 8.25 16.23
CA THR A 60 21.90 9.18 15.95
C THR A 60 22.44 10.51 15.44
N ASP A 61 21.97 10.94 14.28
CA ASP A 61 22.16 12.30 13.77
C ASP A 61 21.03 13.18 14.33
N PHE A 62 21.32 13.90 15.40
CA PHE A 62 20.31 14.72 16.08
C PHE A 62 19.86 15.93 15.26
N GLU A 63 20.67 16.42 14.33
CA GLU A 63 20.24 17.48 13.40
C GLU A 63 19.17 16.94 12.44
N LEU A 64 19.41 15.74 11.90
CA LEU A 64 18.40 15.06 11.08
C LEU A 64 17.14 14.74 11.89
N ALA A 65 17.30 14.25 13.13
CA ALA A 65 16.15 13.98 14.01
C ALA A 65 15.31 15.24 14.24
N GLN A 66 15.97 16.37 14.46
CA GLN A 66 15.26 17.65 14.65
C GLN A 66 14.47 18.04 13.40
N ARG A 67 15.06 17.89 12.21
CA ARG A 67 14.37 18.21 10.98
C ARG A 67 13.18 17.26 10.74
N LEU A 68 13.35 15.96 10.96
CA LEU A 68 12.26 14.98 10.81
C LEU A 68 11.10 15.29 11.76
N TYR A 69 11.41 15.67 13.01
CA TYR A 69 10.38 16.12 13.95
C TYR A 69 9.66 17.37 13.43
N ASN A 70 10.41 18.36 12.96
CA ASN A 70 9.84 19.59 12.43
C ASN A 70 8.91 19.30 11.24
N TYR A 71 9.31 18.40 10.34
CA TYR A 71 8.50 18.02 9.18
C TYR A 71 7.23 17.28 9.60
N SER A 72 7.33 16.29 10.48
CA SER A 72 6.18 15.48 10.91
C SER A 72 5.18 16.29 11.73
N SER A 73 5.67 17.11 12.66
CA SER A 73 4.81 17.98 13.48
C SER A 73 4.15 19.08 12.65
N SER A 74 4.71 19.47 11.51
CA SER A 74 4.11 20.37 10.54
C SER A 74 3.21 19.67 9.52
N ARG A 75 3.10 18.36 9.61
CA ARG A 75 2.28 17.50 8.71
C ARG A 75 2.73 17.55 7.25
N TRP A 76 4.01 17.81 7.01
CA TRP A 76 4.59 17.79 5.67
C TRP A 76 4.71 16.37 5.13
N PHE A 77 4.90 15.41 6.03
CA PHE A 77 4.86 13.98 5.74
C PHE A 77 4.36 13.26 6.99
N MET A 78 4.10 11.97 6.85
CA MET A 78 3.88 11.13 8.01
C MET A 78 4.65 9.83 7.87
N PHE A 79 5.23 9.40 8.99
CA PHE A 79 5.83 8.07 9.11
C PHE A 79 4.79 7.01 8.77
N SER A 80 5.21 5.91 8.16
CA SER A 80 4.32 4.75 8.03
C SER A 80 3.90 4.28 9.42
N THR A 81 2.75 3.61 9.47
CA THR A 81 2.22 3.07 10.74
C THR A 81 3.25 2.27 11.52
N PRO A 82 4.02 1.31 10.92
CA PRO A 82 5.01 0.55 11.69
C PRO A 82 6.15 1.41 12.24
N ILE A 83 6.60 2.40 11.51
CA ILE A 83 7.67 3.29 12.00
C ILE A 83 7.17 4.11 13.19
N LEU A 84 5.99 4.73 13.07
CA LEU A 84 5.45 5.58 14.11
C LEU A 84 5.05 4.79 15.36
N SER A 85 4.44 3.61 15.19
CA SER A 85 4.01 2.81 16.34
C SER A 85 5.13 2.01 16.98
N ASN A 86 6.09 1.51 16.20
CA ASN A 86 7.11 0.57 16.66
C ASN A 86 8.53 1.13 16.70
N GLY A 87 8.82 2.18 15.92
CA GLY A 87 10.15 2.76 15.84
C GLY A 87 10.64 3.28 17.19
N GLY A 88 11.79 2.81 17.65
CA GLY A 88 12.33 3.17 18.96
C GLY A 88 11.66 2.47 20.15
N THR A 89 10.87 1.42 19.91
CA THR A 89 10.15 0.65 20.93
C THR A 89 10.53 -0.82 20.86
N SER A 90 10.12 -1.60 21.87
CA SER A 90 10.21 -3.06 21.86
C SER A 90 8.91 -3.72 21.34
N ARG A 91 7.93 -2.95 20.88
CA ARG A 91 6.59 -3.44 20.55
C ARG A 91 6.54 -4.31 19.30
N GLY A 92 7.34 -4.01 18.28
CA GLY A 92 7.32 -4.75 17.02
C GLY A 92 8.34 -4.22 16.02
N LEU A 93 8.21 -4.67 14.76
CA LEU A 93 9.11 -4.28 13.68
C LEU A 93 8.70 -2.94 13.07
N PRO A 94 9.67 -2.14 12.59
CA PRO A 94 9.39 -0.87 11.91
C PRO A 94 8.96 -1.05 10.46
N ILE A 95 8.92 -2.29 9.97
CA ILE A 95 8.54 -2.68 8.60
C ILE A 95 7.41 -3.70 8.70
N SER A 96 6.40 -3.54 7.86
CA SER A 96 5.24 -4.43 7.87
C SER A 96 4.83 -4.97 6.50
N CYS A 97 5.61 -4.73 5.44
CA CYS A 97 5.28 -5.19 4.09
C CYS A 97 6.29 -6.22 3.60
N PHE A 98 5.82 -7.46 3.42
CA PHE A 98 6.62 -8.60 3.01
C PHE A 98 6.00 -9.30 1.82
N LEU A 99 6.83 -9.77 0.89
CA LEU A 99 6.43 -10.59 -0.24
C LEU A 99 7.24 -11.88 -0.21
N ASN A 100 6.59 -13.03 -0.11
CA ASN A 100 7.30 -14.30 -0.09
C ASN A 100 6.85 -15.26 -1.19
N TYR A 101 7.71 -16.22 -1.47
CA TYR A 101 7.58 -17.19 -2.53
C TYR A 101 7.24 -18.57 -1.96
N VAL A 102 6.39 -19.32 -2.64
CA VAL A 102 6.03 -20.69 -2.24
C VAL A 102 6.62 -21.67 -3.24
N PRO A 103 7.73 -22.37 -2.89
CA PRO A 103 8.26 -23.43 -3.72
C PRO A 103 7.32 -24.63 -3.78
N ASP A 104 7.28 -25.31 -4.93
CA ASP A 104 6.46 -26.49 -5.16
C ASP A 104 7.11 -27.76 -4.59
N SER A 105 7.18 -27.84 -3.26
CA SER A 105 7.72 -28.98 -2.53
C SER A 105 7.20 -28.97 -1.10
N ARG A 106 7.25 -30.14 -0.42
CA ARG A 106 6.90 -30.22 1.01
C ARG A 106 7.79 -29.33 1.86
N HIS A 107 9.09 -29.33 1.56
CA HIS A 107 10.07 -28.48 2.25
C HIS A 107 9.76 -27.00 2.02
N GLY A 108 9.44 -26.63 0.78
CA GLY A 108 9.05 -25.26 0.44
C GLY A 108 7.78 -24.81 1.16
N LEU A 109 6.76 -25.65 1.21
CA LEU A 109 5.52 -25.36 1.92
C LEU A 109 5.78 -25.23 3.44
N SER A 110 6.54 -26.15 4.02
CA SER A 110 6.93 -26.12 5.43
C SER A 110 7.65 -24.80 5.78
N ASN A 111 8.62 -24.42 4.98
CA ASN A 111 9.38 -23.18 5.17
C ASN A 111 8.48 -21.95 5.03
N HIS A 112 7.54 -21.98 4.09
CA HIS A 112 6.60 -20.88 3.89
C HIS A 112 5.71 -20.68 5.12
N TYR A 113 5.17 -21.78 5.67
CA TYR A 113 4.35 -21.73 6.88
C TYR A 113 5.16 -21.26 8.08
N ASP A 114 6.40 -21.71 8.23
CA ASP A 114 7.29 -21.27 9.29
C ASP A 114 7.55 -19.76 9.20
N GLU A 115 7.94 -19.26 8.03
CA GLU A 115 8.19 -17.83 7.83
C GLU A 115 6.94 -16.99 8.13
N ASN A 116 5.77 -17.45 7.67
CA ASN A 116 4.50 -16.75 7.92
C ASN A 116 4.22 -16.56 9.41
N ILE A 117 4.56 -17.54 10.24
CA ILE A 117 4.36 -17.47 11.70
C ILE A 117 5.13 -16.27 12.27
N TRP A 118 6.41 -16.14 11.90
CA TRP A 118 7.27 -15.06 12.40
C TRP A 118 6.80 -13.70 11.88
N LEU A 119 6.52 -13.58 10.59
CA LEU A 119 6.10 -12.32 9.98
C LEU A 119 4.73 -11.87 10.51
N ALA A 120 3.77 -12.75 10.60
CA ALA A 120 2.44 -12.45 11.09
C ALA A 120 2.45 -12.06 12.57
N SER A 121 3.22 -12.78 13.40
CA SER A 121 3.38 -12.49 14.83
C SER A 121 4.00 -11.12 15.09
N SER A 122 4.77 -10.60 14.12
CA SER A 122 5.37 -9.27 14.18
C SER A 122 4.47 -8.18 13.59
N GLY A 123 3.23 -8.50 13.23
CA GLY A 123 2.27 -7.55 12.64
C GLY A 123 2.48 -7.33 11.14
N GLY A 124 3.21 -8.22 10.46
CA GLY A 124 3.51 -8.10 9.04
C GLY A 124 2.31 -8.43 8.15
N GLY A 125 2.12 -7.62 7.10
CA GLY A 125 1.27 -7.95 5.97
C GLY A 125 2.09 -8.69 4.92
N ILE A 126 1.57 -9.79 4.40
CA ILE A 126 2.29 -10.69 3.51
C ILE A 126 1.57 -10.81 2.17
N GLY A 127 2.32 -10.68 1.07
CA GLY A 127 1.88 -11.08 -0.26
C GLY A 127 2.60 -12.36 -0.66
N GLY A 128 1.89 -13.48 -0.76
CA GLY A 128 2.48 -14.79 -1.08
C GLY A 128 2.20 -15.20 -2.52
N TYR A 129 3.23 -15.69 -3.22
CA TYR A 129 3.09 -16.14 -4.61
C TYR A 129 2.92 -17.65 -4.70
N TRP A 130 1.80 -18.08 -5.31
CA TRP A 130 1.39 -19.48 -5.42
C TRP A 130 1.41 -20.03 -6.85
N GLY A 131 1.87 -19.22 -7.80
CA GLY A 131 1.78 -19.54 -9.23
C GLY A 131 2.63 -20.72 -9.69
N ASP A 132 3.63 -21.13 -8.90
CA ASP A 132 4.50 -22.27 -9.24
C ASP A 132 4.05 -23.59 -8.60
N ILE A 133 2.98 -23.58 -7.82
CA ILE A 133 2.44 -24.81 -7.19
C ILE A 133 1.67 -25.62 -8.25
N ARG A 134 2.02 -26.89 -8.38
CA ARG A 134 1.34 -27.82 -9.31
C ARG A 134 -0.16 -27.88 -9.04
N SER A 135 -0.93 -28.02 -10.11
CA SER A 135 -2.38 -28.02 -10.04
C SER A 135 -2.95 -29.33 -9.50
N ASN A 136 -4.23 -29.29 -9.14
CA ASN A 136 -4.99 -30.46 -8.69
C ASN A 136 -4.94 -31.56 -9.75
N GLY A 137 -4.66 -32.79 -9.29
CA GLY A 137 -4.61 -33.97 -10.12
C GLY A 137 -3.23 -34.29 -10.73
N ILE A 138 -2.25 -33.41 -10.59
CA ILE A 138 -0.89 -33.65 -11.09
C ILE A 138 -0.14 -34.58 -10.13
N SER A 139 0.62 -35.53 -10.69
CA SER A 139 1.35 -36.55 -9.92
C SER A 139 2.41 -35.94 -9.01
N THR A 140 2.55 -36.51 -7.82
CA THR A 140 3.61 -36.21 -6.87
C THR A 140 4.75 -37.22 -6.98
N ALA A 141 5.90 -36.91 -6.35
CA ALA A 141 7.07 -37.79 -6.34
C ALA A 141 6.80 -39.16 -5.71
N HIS A 142 5.76 -39.32 -4.91
CA HIS A 142 5.40 -40.56 -4.22
C HIS A 142 4.24 -41.31 -4.87
N GLY A 143 3.89 -40.97 -6.12
CA GLY A 143 2.84 -41.65 -6.87
C GLY A 143 1.41 -41.26 -6.50
N SER A 144 1.22 -40.34 -5.56
CA SER A 144 -0.09 -39.75 -5.27
C SER A 144 -0.37 -38.57 -6.18
N ARG A 145 -1.59 -38.03 -6.11
CA ARG A 145 -1.97 -36.85 -6.88
C ARG A 145 -2.09 -35.63 -5.97
N SER A 146 -1.62 -34.49 -6.47
CA SER A 146 -1.74 -33.21 -5.77
C SER A 146 -3.22 -32.81 -5.59
N THR A 147 -3.53 -32.17 -4.47
CA THR A 147 -4.83 -31.50 -4.24
C THR A 147 -4.87 -30.08 -4.78
N GLY A 148 -3.77 -29.61 -5.37
CA GLY A 148 -3.61 -28.26 -5.90
C GLY A 148 -3.15 -27.27 -4.84
N SER A 149 -3.23 -25.97 -5.16
CA SER A 149 -2.75 -24.89 -4.28
C SER A 149 -3.75 -24.48 -3.19
N ILE A 150 -5.04 -24.52 -3.48
CA ILE A 150 -6.07 -23.95 -2.60
C ILE A 150 -6.10 -24.57 -1.19
N PRO A 151 -6.05 -25.90 -1.00
CA PRO A 151 -5.99 -26.47 0.35
C PRO A 151 -4.77 -26.04 1.15
N PHE A 152 -3.64 -25.81 0.48
CA PHE A 152 -2.42 -25.31 1.15
C PHE A 152 -2.54 -23.84 1.51
N MET A 153 -3.27 -23.04 0.73
CA MET A 153 -3.64 -21.66 1.09
C MET A 153 -4.57 -21.65 2.31
N HIS A 154 -5.46 -22.63 2.41
CA HIS A 154 -6.38 -22.75 3.55
C HIS A 154 -5.62 -22.89 4.88
N VAL A 155 -4.47 -23.54 4.88
CA VAL A 155 -3.57 -23.59 6.06
C VAL A 155 -3.13 -22.16 6.44
N VAL A 156 -2.73 -21.35 5.46
CA VAL A 156 -2.35 -19.95 5.71
C VAL A 156 -3.51 -19.13 6.25
N ASP A 157 -4.72 -19.37 5.75
CA ASP A 157 -5.94 -18.72 6.23
C ASP A 157 -6.08 -18.92 7.75
N SER A 158 -5.91 -20.16 8.22
CA SER A 158 -5.94 -20.50 9.65
C SER A 158 -4.77 -19.89 10.42
N GLN A 159 -3.58 -19.84 9.82
CA GLN A 159 -2.41 -19.19 10.45
C GLN A 159 -2.65 -17.71 10.72
N MET A 160 -3.25 -16.99 9.79
CA MET A 160 -3.51 -15.56 9.95
C MET A 160 -4.50 -15.27 11.07
N LEU A 161 -5.41 -16.19 11.35
CA LEU A 161 -6.32 -16.08 12.48
C LEU A 161 -5.62 -16.41 13.81
N ALA A 162 -4.70 -17.38 13.82
CA ALA A 162 -4.01 -17.84 15.01
C ALA A 162 -2.84 -16.95 15.43
N PHE A 163 -2.02 -16.53 14.47
CA PHE A 163 -0.79 -15.76 14.72
C PHE A 163 -1.01 -14.30 14.34
N ASN A 164 -1.42 -13.49 15.30
CA ASN A 164 -1.58 -12.05 15.14
C ASN A 164 -0.90 -11.33 16.31
N GLN A 165 -0.61 -10.04 16.11
CA GLN A 165 0.02 -9.18 17.11
C GLN A 165 -1.03 -8.42 17.93
N GLY A 166 -1.86 -9.13 18.70
CA GLY A 166 -2.78 -8.48 19.64
C GLY A 166 -3.64 -7.38 19.02
N THR A 167 -3.69 -6.20 19.65
CA THR A 167 -4.64 -5.13 19.30
C THR A 167 -4.13 -4.12 18.26
N THR A 168 -2.82 -4.05 17.99
CA THR A 168 -2.25 -2.96 17.18
C THR A 168 -2.39 -3.22 15.68
N ARG A 169 -2.10 -4.44 15.22
CA ARG A 169 -2.24 -4.86 13.82
C ARG A 169 -2.38 -6.37 13.74
N ARG A 170 -3.39 -6.86 13.04
CA ARG A 170 -3.55 -8.29 12.75
C ARG A 170 -2.61 -8.67 11.61
N GLY A 171 -2.04 -9.88 11.68
CA GLY A 171 -1.39 -10.50 10.53
C GLY A 171 -2.39 -10.63 9.40
N SER A 172 -2.00 -10.20 8.21
CA SER A 172 -2.86 -10.23 7.01
C SER A 172 -2.09 -10.78 5.84
N TYR A 173 -2.78 -11.47 4.93
CA TYR A 173 -2.15 -12.18 3.83
C TYR A 173 -2.97 -12.03 2.54
N ALA A 174 -2.30 -11.73 1.45
CA ALA A 174 -2.85 -11.77 0.09
C ALA A 174 -2.16 -12.88 -0.69
N ALA A 175 -2.94 -13.84 -1.19
CA ALA A 175 -2.43 -14.88 -2.08
C ALA A 175 -2.47 -14.38 -3.52
N TYR A 176 -1.41 -14.60 -4.27
CA TYR A 176 -1.29 -14.21 -5.68
C TYR A 176 -1.17 -15.45 -6.57
N MET A 177 -1.90 -15.43 -7.68
CA MET A 177 -1.97 -16.51 -8.66
C MET A 177 -1.88 -15.95 -10.07
N ASP A 178 -1.19 -16.66 -10.96
CA ASP A 178 -1.13 -16.28 -12.38
C ASP A 178 -2.46 -16.56 -13.07
N VAL A 179 -2.86 -15.67 -13.97
CA VAL A 179 -4.09 -15.83 -14.76
C VAL A 179 -4.08 -17.08 -15.64
N SER A 180 -2.91 -17.65 -15.89
CA SER A 180 -2.72 -18.88 -16.67
C SER A 180 -2.73 -20.17 -15.84
N HIS A 181 -2.84 -20.09 -14.51
CA HIS A 181 -2.83 -21.26 -13.65
C HIS A 181 -4.14 -22.06 -13.80
N PRO A 182 -4.09 -23.41 -13.82
CA PRO A 182 -5.30 -24.24 -13.97
C PRO A 182 -6.38 -24.03 -12.91
N GLU A 183 -6.01 -23.56 -11.72
CA GLU A 183 -6.93 -23.32 -10.61
C GLU A 183 -7.44 -21.88 -10.53
N ILE A 184 -7.20 -21.07 -11.55
CA ILE A 184 -7.53 -19.64 -11.48
C ILE A 184 -9.03 -19.38 -11.24
N GLU A 185 -9.92 -20.17 -11.83
CA GLU A 185 -11.36 -19.98 -11.64
C GLU A 185 -11.78 -20.31 -10.20
N GLU A 186 -11.22 -21.36 -9.61
CA GLU A 186 -11.44 -21.69 -8.20
C GLU A 186 -10.85 -20.62 -7.28
N PHE A 187 -9.66 -20.13 -7.61
CA PHE A 187 -8.98 -19.07 -6.87
C PHE A 187 -9.80 -17.78 -6.81
N ILE A 188 -10.42 -17.39 -7.93
CA ILE A 188 -11.30 -16.21 -7.99
C ILE A 188 -12.47 -16.33 -6.99
N ASN A 189 -12.98 -17.55 -6.79
CA ASN A 189 -14.17 -17.84 -5.99
C ASN A 189 -13.86 -18.31 -4.56
N MET A 190 -12.59 -18.44 -4.16
CA MET A 190 -12.21 -19.03 -2.87
C MET A 190 -12.66 -18.21 -1.65
N ARG A 191 -12.98 -16.93 -1.85
CA ARG A 191 -13.45 -16.02 -0.79
C ARG A 191 -14.98 -16.01 -0.64
N LYS A 192 -15.71 -16.68 -1.51
CA LYS A 192 -17.18 -16.75 -1.44
C LYS A 192 -17.59 -17.85 -0.48
N GLU A 193 -18.52 -17.54 0.43
CA GLU A 193 -19.00 -18.48 1.46
C GLU A 193 -19.83 -19.61 0.87
N SER A 194 -20.57 -19.35 -0.21
CA SER A 194 -21.51 -20.28 -0.80
C SER A 194 -20.84 -21.28 -1.73
N GLY A 195 -21.26 -22.54 -1.59
CA GLY A 195 -20.91 -23.63 -2.50
C GLY A 195 -19.52 -24.24 -2.26
N GLY A 196 -19.40 -25.52 -2.53
CA GLY A 196 -18.14 -26.25 -2.53
C GLY A 196 -17.62 -26.68 -1.16
N ASP A 197 -16.44 -27.29 -1.19
CA ASP A 197 -15.74 -27.82 -0.04
C ASP A 197 -15.09 -26.68 0.78
N ILE A 198 -15.40 -26.61 2.08
CA ILE A 198 -14.84 -25.60 2.98
C ILE A 198 -13.30 -25.65 3.03
N ASN A 199 -12.69 -26.81 2.84
CA ASN A 199 -11.24 -26.97 2.81
C ASN A 199 -10.60 -26.36 1.56
N ARG A 200 -11.40 -25.99 0.59
CA ARG A 200 -10.98 -25.30 -0.63
C ARG A 200 -11.49 -23.85 -0.66
N LYS A 201 -11.77 -23.27 0.49
CA LYS A 201 -12.16 -21.87 0.68
C LYS A 201 -11.17 -21.17 1.59
N CYS A 202 -10.94 -19.88 1.34
CA CYS A 202 -10.03 -19.04 2.11
C CYS A 202 -10.71 -17.69 2.38
N LEU A 203 -11.64 -17.68 3.33
CA LEU A 203 -12.53 -16.55 3.60
C LEU A 203 -11.80 -15.36 4.26
N ASN A 204 -10.67 -15.61 4.90
CA ASN A 204 -9.90 -14.60 5.62
C ASN A 204 -8.64 -14.14 4.87
N LEU A 205 -8.36 -14.71 3.72
CA LEU A 205 -7.27 -14.25 2.87
C LEU A 205 -7.77 -13.26 1.83
N HIS A 206 -6.92 -12.31 1.49
CA HIS A 206 -7.07 -11.50 0.29
C HIS A 206 -6.49 -12.27 -0.91
N ASN A 207 -6.89 -11.90 -2.11
CA ASN A 207 -6.38 -12.51 -3.33
C ASN A 207 -6.05 -11.49 -4.39
N GLY A 208 -5.04 -11.79 -5.21
CA GLY A 208 -4.62 -10.99 -6.35
C GLY A 208 -4.29 -11.87 -7.54
N ILE A 209 -4.54 -11.38 -8.74
CA ILE A 209 -4.28 -12.10 -9.98
C ILE A 209 -3.21 -11.37 -10.77
N ASN A 210 -2.19 -12.13 -11.18
CA ASN A 210 -1.19 -11.64 -12.10
C ASN A 210 -1.74 -11.74 -13.53
N ILE A 211 -1.92 -10.57 -14.14
CA ILE A 211 -2.40 -10.42 -15.52
C ILE A 211 -1.19 -10.26 -16.43
N THR A 212 -1.21 -10.93 -17.58
CA THR A 212 -0.16 -10.81 -18.60
C THR A 212 -0.67 -10.06 -19.82
N ASN A 213 0.24 -9.47 -20.58
CA ASN A 213 -0.12 -8.82 -21.84
C ASN A 213 -0.67 -9.82 -22.85
N SER A 214 -0.18 -11.06 -22.86
CA SER A 214 -0.73 -12.12 -23.73
C SER A 214 -2.18 -12.45 -23.38
N PHE A 215 -2.54 -12.42 -22.09
CA PHE A 215 -3.93 -12.58 -21.68
C PHE A 215 -4.80 -11.41 -22.14
N LEU A 216 -4.31 -10.18 -21.99
CA LEU A 216 -5.05 -8.99 -22.45
C LEU A 216 -5.26 -9.02 -23.98
N ASP A 217 -4.27 -9.47 -24.75
CA ASP A 217 -4.40 -9.65 -26.19
C ASP A 217 -5.46 -10.70 -26.53
N ALA A 218 -5.48 -11.83 -25.82
CA ALA A 218 -6.49 -12.88 -26.01
C ALA A 218 -7.90 -12.37 -25.65
N VAL A 219 -8.04 -11.57 -24.62
CA VAL A 219 -9.32 -10.91 -24.25
C VAL A 219 -9.77 -9.97 -25.35
N LYS A 220 -8.87 -9.11 -25.83
CA LYS A 220 -9.16 -8.14 -26.90
C LYS A 220 -9.63 -8.82 -28.18
N ASN A 221 -9.01 -9.93 -28.55
CA ASN A 221 -9.27 -10.64 -29.79
C ASN A 221 -10.31 -11.77 -29.63
N ASP A 222 -10.89 -11.92 -28.44
CA ASP A 222 -11.89 -12.97 -28.12
C ASP A 222 -11.37 -14.37 -28.43
N GLU A 223 -10.13 -14.65 -27.98
CA GLU A 223 -9.45 -15.91 -28.23
C GLU A 223 -9.57 -16.89 -27.07
N ASP A 224 -9.24 -18.13 -27.31
CA ASP A 224 -9.08 -19.14 -26.27
C ASP A 224 -7.88 -18.82 -25.39
N TRP A 225 -7.97 -19.23 -24.12
CA TRP A 225 -6.92 -19.05 -23.13
C TRP A 225 -6.57 -20.41 -22.54
N ARG A 226 -5.29 -20.79 -22.65
CA ARG A 226 -4.81 -22.07 -22.15
C ARG A 226 -4.39 -21.94 -20.69
N LEU A 227 -4.92 -22.80 -19.83
CA LEU A 227 -4.52 -22.91 -18.43
C LEU A 227 -3.44 -23.97 -18.33
N ILE A 228 -2.23 -23.54 -17.98
CA ILE A 228 -1.01 -24.35 -18.07
C ILE A 228 -0.52 -24.69 -16.66
N ASP A 229 -0.32 -26.00 -16.41
CA ASP A 229 0.25 -26.45 -15.15
C ASP A 229 1.72 -26.01 -15.06
N PRO A 230 2.14 -25.37 -13.94
CA PRO A 230 3.51 -24.87 -13.82
C PRO A 230 4.56 -25.97 -13.67
N LYS A 231 4.18 -27.18 -13.22
CA LYS A 231 5.11 -28.29 -13.05
C LYS A 231 5.36 -29.04 -14.36
N THR A 232 4.30 -29.38 -15.08
CA THR A 232 4.39 -30.15 -16.35
C THR A 232 4.57 -29.25 -17.55
N ASN A 233 4.23 -27.97 -17.44
CA ASN A 233 4.22 -27.00 -18.53
C ASN A 233 3.25 -27.38 -19.67
N GLU A 234 2.24 -28.18 -19.37
CA GLU A 234 1.21 -28.63 -20.30
C GLU A 234 -0.14 -27.96 -20.01
N ALA A 235 -0.93 -27.73 -21.04
CA ALA A 235 -2.29 -27.22 -20.90
C ALA A 235 -3.19 -28.27 -20.25
N VAL A 236 -3.78 -27.92 -19.11
CA VAL A 236 -4.75 -28.76 -18.41
C VAL A 236 -6.16 -28.50 -18.89
N LYS A 237 -6.46 -27.25 -19.23
CA LYS A 237 -7.79 -26.79 -19.65
C LYS A 237 -7.65 -25.63 -20.61
N VAL A 238 -8.62 -25.48 -21.50
CA VAL A 238 -8.74 -24.32 -22.40
C VAL A 238 -10.09 -23.66 -22.13
N ILE A 239 -10.09 -22.36 -21.91
CA ILE A 239 -11.28 -21.56 -21.67
C ILE A 239 -11.26 -20.33 -22.55
N ASN A 240 -12.37 -19.60 -22.66
CA ASN A 240 -12.40 -18.34 -23.40
C ASN A 240 -11.80 -17.23 -22.52
N ALA A 241 -10.84 -16.46 -23.08
CA ALA A 241 -10.15 -15.41 -22.35
C ALA A 241 -11.11 -14.29 -21.88
N ARG A 242 -12.05 -13.90 -22.73
CA ARG A 242 -13.01 -12.86 -22.41
C ARG A 242 -13.97 -13.28 -21.30
N ASP A 243 -14.36 -14.56 -21.26
CA ASP A 243 -15.19 -15.10 -20.17
C ASP A 243 -14.43 -15.05 -18.84
N LEU A 244 -13.14 -15.38 -18.84
CA LEU A 244 -12.30 -15.29 -17.63
C LEU A 244 -12.15 -13.84 -17.16
N TRP A 245 -11.94 -12.90 -18.08
CA TRP A 245 -11.90 -11.48 -17.77
C TRP A 245 -13.18 -11.03 -17.06
N TRP A 246 -14.35 -11.42 -17.58
CA TRP A 246 -15.63 -11.09 -16.96
C TRP A 246 -15.82 -11.76 -15.60
N GLN A 247 -15.33 -12.97 -15.39
CA GLN A 247 -15.34 -13.62 -14.08
C GLN A 247 -14.54 -12.79 -13.06
N ILE A 248 -13.39 -12.27 -13.45
CA ILE A 248 -12.57 -11.41 -12.60
C ILE A 248 -13.31 -10.12 -12.24
N ILE A 249 -13.87 -9.45 -13.23
CA ILE A 249 -14.60 -8.18 -13.03
C ILE A 249 -15.84 -8.40 -12.13
N HIS A 250 -16.60 -9.45 -12.36
CA HIS A 250 -17.77 -9.77 -11.53
C HIS A 250 -17.38 -10.07 -10.07
N ALA A 251 -16.31 -10.82 -9.86
CA ALA A 251 -15.81 -11.09 -8.50
C ALA A 251 -15.40 -9.80 -7.80
N ARG A 252 -14.74 -8.89 -8.50
CA ARG A 252 -14.37 -7.58 -7.97
C ARG A 252 -15.60 -6.75 -7.59
N ALA A 253 -16.60 -6.73 -8.44
CA ALA A 253 -17.84 -6.00 -8.16
C ALA A 253 -18.60 -6.58 -6.96
N GLU A 254 -18.57 -7.89 -6.78
CA GLU A 254 -19.26 -8.58 -5.70
C GLU A 254 -18.54 -8.50 -4.34
N THR A 255 -17.21 -8.67 -4.33
CA THR A 255 -16.43 -8.80 -3.10
C THR A 255 -15.38 -7.70 -2.88
N GLY A 256 -15.12 -6.86 -3.88
CA GLY A 256 -14.03 -5.88 -3.85
C GLY A 256 -12.69 -6.42 -4.33
N GLU A 257 -12.54 -7.71 -4.45
CA GLU A 257 -11.31 -8.42 -4.85
C GLU A 257 -11.64 -9.49 -5.91
N PRO A 258 -10.68 -10.02 -6.64
CA PRO A 258 -9.22 -9.97 -6.44
C PRO A 258 -8.58 -8.65 -6.86
N TYR A 259 -7.37 -8.39 -6.34
CA TYR A 259 -6.50 -7.35 -6.90
C TYR A 259 -6.04 -7.79 -8.29
N MET A 260 -5.64 -6.83 -9.12
CA MET A 260 -5.13 -7.13 -10.46
C MET A 260 -3.75 -6.51 -10.61
N VAL A 261 -2.78 -7.31 -11.04
CA VAL A 261 -1.39 -6.88 -11.23
C VAL A 261 -0.98 -7.20 -12.66
N ASN A 262 -0.60 -6.19 -13.44
CA ASN A 262 0.01 -6.44 -14.75
C ASN A 262 1.48 -6.80 -14.54
N ILE A 263 1.74 -8.09 -14.43
CA ILE A 263 3.06 -8.60 -14.05
C ILE A 263 4.11 -8.32 -15.13
N ASP A 264 3.72 -8.25 -16.39
CA ASP A 264 4.64 -7.93 -17.49
C ASP A 264 5.11 -6.48 -17.38
N THR A 265 4.19 -5.55 -17.08
CA THR A 265 4.54 -4.14 -16.85
C THR A 265 5.46 -3.98 -15.65
N CYS A 266 5.21 -4.72 -14.57
CA CYS A 266 6.09 -4.72 -13.40
C CYS A 266 7.51 -5.16 -13.77
N ASN A 267 7.66 -6.28 -14.46
CA ASN A 267 8.96 -6.81 -14.85
C ASN A 267 9.66 -5.95 -15.90
N LYS A 268 8.92 -5.28 -16.76
CA LYS A 268 9.49 -4.33 -17.73
C LYS A 268 10.27 -3.22 -17.03
N HIS A 269 9.79 -2.79 -15.86
CA HIS A 269 10.38 -1.68 -15.10
C HIS A 269 11.29 -2.14 -13.96
N LEU A 270 11.56 -3.44 -13.83
CA LEU A 270 12.54 -3.94 -12.89
C LEU A 270 13.91 -3.32 -13.21
N PRO A 271 14.69 -2.86 -12.22
CA PRO A 271 16.03 -2.33 -12.48
C PRO A 271 16.86 -3.28 -13.35
N LYS A 272 17.58 -2.69 -14.31
CA LYS A 272 18.37 -3.46 -15.29
C LYS A 272 19.35 -4.42 -14.60
N GLU A 273 19.99 -3.94 -13.53
CA GLU A 273 20.98 -4.71 -12.78
C GLU A 273 20.35 -5.96 -12.16
N GLN A 274 19.11 -5.86 -11.70
CA GLN A 274 18.37 -7.00 -11.15
C GLN A 274 17.90 -7.96 -12.27
N LYS A 275 17.54 -7.45 -13.44
CA LYS A 275 17.27 -8.30 -14.62
C LYS A 275 18.50 -9.10 -15.01
N ASP A 276 19.66 -8.47 -15.00
CA ASP A 276 20.94 -9.12 -15.34
C ASP A 276 21.30 -10.23 -14.33
N LEU A 277 20.81 -10.15 -13.09
CA LEU A 277 20.93 -11.20 -12.09
C LEU A 277 19.90 -12.32 -12.24
N GLY A 278 19.00 -12.24 -13.19
CA GLY A 278 17.93 -13.21 -13.40
C GLY A 278 16.77 -13.10 -12.43
N LEU A 279 16.65 -11.97 -11.72
CA LEU A 279 15.57 -11.76 -10.76
C LEU A 279 14.26 -11.43 -11.48
N LYS A 280 13.15 -11.78 -10.84
CA LYS A 280 11.82 -11.63 -11.41
C LYS A 280 10.82 -11.19 -10.35
N ILE A 281 9.97 -10.23 -10.71
CA ILE A 281 8.79 -9.86 -9.92
C ILE A 281 7.71 -10.89 -10.21
N ARG A 282 7.19 -11.55 -9.14
CA ARG A 282 6.19 -12.61 -9.24
C ARG A 282 4.83 -12.23 -8.69
N GLN A 283 4.76 -11.20 -7.84
CA GLN A 283 3.54 -10.77 -7.18
C GLN A 283 3.68 -9.35 -6.66
N SER A 284 2.64 -8.87 -6.00
CA SER A 284 2.70 -7.66 -5.20
C SER A 284 2.46 -7.99 -3.71
N ASN A 285 2.28 -6.97 -2.89
CA ASN A 285 2.06 -7.11 -1.46
C ASN A 285 0.55 -7.10 -1.12
N LEU A 286 0.24 -7.01 0.16
CA LEU A 286 -1.12 -6.96 0.69
C LEU A 286 -1.93 -5.78 0.13
N CYS A 287 -1.30 -4.65 -0.18
CA CYS A 287 -1.95 -3.43 -0.66
C CYS A 287 -1.62 -3.08 -2.12
N SER A 288 -0.93 -3.96 -2.83
CA SER A 288 -0.60 -3.89 -4.28
C SER A 288 0.22 -2.68 -4.75
N GLU A 289 1.01 -2.06 -3.86
CA GLU A 289 1.95 -0.98 -4.23
C GLU A 289 3.40 -1.44 -4.35
N ILE A 290 3.75 -2.61 -3.85
CA ILE A 290 5.11 -3.12 -3.85
C ILE A 290 5.32 -4.09 -5.01
N THR A 291 6.35 -3.85 -5.82
CA THR A 291 6.72 -4.69 -6.95
C THR A 291 8.21 -4.98 -6.89
N LEU A 292 8.56 -6.03 -6.15
CA LEU A 292 9.93 -6.44 -5.88
C LEU A 292 10.13 -7.93 -6.21
N PRO A 293 11.36 -8.34 -6.59
CA PRO A 293 11.62 -9.72 -6.95
C PRO A 293 11.59 -10.64 -5.72
N THR A 294 11.06 -11.85 -5.93
CA THR A 294 11.03 -12.91 -4.92
C THR A 294 11.50 -14.23 -5.54
N ASP A 295 12.08 -15.08 -4.71
CA ASP A 295 12.45 -16.46 -5.05
C ASP A 295 12.61 -17.28 -3.76
N GLU A 296 13.19 -18.47 -3.86
CA GLU A 296 13.40 -19.37 -2.72
C GLU A 296 14.30 -18.77 -1.64
N GLU A 297 15.14 -17.82 -1.99
CA GLU A 297 16.09 -17.18 -1.07
C GLU A 297 15.66 -15.76 -0.64
N ARG A 298 14.66 -15.18 -1.32
CA ARG A 298 14.28 -13.79 -1.17
C ARG A 298 12.82 -13.62 -0.76
N THR A 299 12.61 -13.10 0.42
CA THR A 299 11.34 -12.50 0.85
C THR A 299 11.51 -11.00 0.76
N ALA A 300 10.83 -10.36 -0.18
CA ALA A 300 10.99 -8.93 -0.42
C ALA A 300 10.43 -8.11 0.73
N VAL A 301 11.08 -6.98 0.98
CA VAL A 301 10.76 -6.05 2.07
C VAL A 301 10.76 -4.64 1.50
N CYS A 302 9.77 -3.83 1.89
CA CYS A 302 9.75 -2.42 1.54
C CYS A 302 9.51 -1.55 2.78
N CYS A 303 10.30 -0.49 2.87
CA CYS A 303 10.20 0.51 3.93
C CYS A 303 9.44 1.73 3.39
N LEU A 304 8.34 2.09 4.03
CA LEU A 304 7.39 3.07 3.52
C LEU A 304 7.29 4.31 4.40
N SER A 305 7.06 5.46 3.76
CA SER A 305 6.54 6.69 4.37
C SER A 305 5.92 7.53 3.25
N SER A 306 5.15 8.56 3.60
CA SER A 306 4.42 9.34 2.60
C SER A 306 4.54 10.83 2.83
N VAL A 307 4.89 11.57 1.77
CA VAL A 307 4.80 13.02 1.77
C VAL A 307 3.34 13.46 1.77
N ASN A 308 3.04 14.60 2.34
CA ASN A 308 1.70 15.19 2.30
C ASN A 308 1.66 16.27 1.23
N LEU A 309 1.04 15.96 0.09
CA LEU A 309 0.95 16.88 -1.04
C LEU A 309 0.12 18.12 -0.72
N GLU A 310 -0.73 18.08 0.28
CA GLU A 310 -1.47 19.27 0.75
C GLU A 310 -0.52 20.44 1.02
N HIS A 311 0.66 20.16 1.56
CA HIS A 311 1.68 21.14 1.92
C HIS A 311 2.83 21.24 0.91
N PHE A 312 2.62 20.78 -0.32
CA PHE A 312 3.64 20.77 -1.38
C PHE A 312 4.32 22.13 -1.56
N ASP A 313 3.56 23.22 -1.59
CA ASP A 313 4.12 24.55 -1.81
C ASP A 313 5.10 24.97 -0.70
N ALA A 314 4.90 24.49 0.52
CA ALA A 314 5.80 24.77 1.62
C ALA A 314 7.07 23.89 1.53
N TRP A 315 6.90 22.56 1.48
CA TRP A 315 8.07 21.68 1.55
C TRP A 315 8.87 21.57 0.26
N SER A 316 8.29 21.90 -0.89
CA SER A 316 9.04 21.95 -2.16
C SER A 316 10.10 23.06 -2.19
N LYS A 317 10.04 24.02 -1.28
CA LYS A 317 11.03 25.08 -1.11
C LYS A 317 12.18 24.68 -0.19
N ASP A 318 12.06 23.56 0.50
CA ASP A 318 13.08 23.03 1.40
C ASP A 318 13.89 21.94 0.67
N ASP A 319 15.12 22.28 0.30
CA ASP A 319 15.99 21.39 -0.48
C ASP A 319 16.37 20.10 0.29
N ASN A 320 16.25 20.09 1.60
CA ASN A 320 16.61 18.93 2.44
C ASN A 320 15.45 17.96 2.65
N PHE A 321 14.23 18.37 2.38
CA PHE A 321 13.04 17.60 2.80
C PHE A 321 13.04 16.18 2.22
N ILE A 322 13.07 16.04 0.91
CA ILE A 322 13.04 14.70 0.26
C ILE A 322 14.32 13.92 0.55
N LEU A 323 15.47 14.60 0.55
CA LEU A 323 16.76 13.97 0.91
C LEU A 323 16.71 13.35 2.31
N ASP A 324 16.18 14.09 3.27
CA ASP A 324 16.05 13.64 4.66
C ASP A 324 15.10 12.41 4.76
N LEU A 325 14.01 12.40 4.00
CA LEU A 325 13.08 11.27 4.01
C LEU A 325 13.71 10.00 3.41
N ILE A 326 14.45 10.12 2.33
CA ILE A 326 15.17 8.98 1.73
C ILE A 326 16.24 8.47 2.71
N THR A 327 16.98 9.37 3.35
CA THR A 327 17.98 8.99 4.36
C THR A 327 17.32 8.27 5.54
N MET A 328 16.20 8.78 6.03
CA MET A 328 15.42 8.14 7.09
C MET A 328 15.01 6.71 6.71
N LEU A 329 14.46 6.53 5.51
CA LEU A 329 14.03 5.20 5.06
C LEU A 329 15.21 4.24 4.91
N ASP A 330 16.35 4.71 4.42
CA ASP A 330 17.57 3.89 4.36
C ASP A 330 18.05 3.51 5.76
N ASN A 331 17.96 4.42 6.73
CA ASN A 331 18.28 4.14 8.13
C ASN A 331 17.38 3.06 8.72
N VAL A 332 16.08 3.12 8.43
CA VAL A 332 15.12 2.16 8.95
C VAL A 332 15.36 0.76 8.36
N ILE A 333 15.65 0.67 7.07
CA ILE A 333 15.93 -0.64 6.45
C ILE A 333 17.25 -1.22 6.96
N GLU A 334 18.26 -0.38 7.23
CA GLU A 334 19.51 -0.83 7.85
C GLU A 334 19.26 -1.39 9.26
N HIS A 335 18.44 -0.71 10.05
CA HIS A 335 18.04 -1.19 11.36
C HIS A 335 17.38 -2.57 11.28
N TYR A 336 16.49 -2.78 10.29
CA TYR A 336 15.85 -4.06 10.06
C TYR A 336 16.86 -5.16 9.76
N ILE A 337 17.83 -4.89 8.88
CA ILE A 337 18.88 -5.84 8.50
C ILE A 337 19.74 -6.20 9.73
N GLU A 338 20.22 -5.22 10.46
CA GLU A 338 21.11 -5.41 11.60
C GLU A 338 20.46 -6.13 12.78
N ASN A 339 19.14 -6.00 12.93
CA ASN A 339 18.40 -6.73 13.97
C ASN A 339 18.40 -8.24 13.72
N ALA A 340 18.46 -8.66 12.46
CA ALA A 340 18.40 -10.06 12.06
C ALA A 340 19.78 -10.67 11.82
N ILE A 341 20.78 -9.85 11.46
CA ILE A 341 22.08 -10.34 10.97
C ILE A 341 23.25 -9.51 11.45
N ASP A 342 24.36 -10.18 11.72
CA ASP A 342 25.64 -9.50 11.92
C ASP A 342 26.26 -9.20 10.53
N THR A 343 26.19 -7.94 10.12
CA THR A 343 26.63 -7.51 8.78
C THR A 343 28.15 -7.29 8.68
N SER A 344 28.89 -7.30 9.78
CA SER A 344 30.31 -6.95 9.81
C SER A 344 31.20 -7.84 8.97
N GLN A 345 30.78 -9.07 8.69
CA GLN A 345 31.58 -10.10 8.00
C GLN A 345 31.02 -10.52 6.63
N LEU A 346 29.99 -9.84 6.12
CA LEU A 346 29.30 -10.29 4.91
C LEU A 346 30.10 -10.17 3.61
N GLY A 347 31.01 -9.23 3.50
CA GLY A 347 31.83 -9.08 2.29
C GLY A 347 31.17 -8.36 1.13
N GLY A 348 30.24 -7.44 1.40
CA GLY A 348 29.64 -6.54 0.40
C GLY A 348 28.78 -7.25 -0.65
N TYR A 349 28.90 -6.82 -1.91
CA TYR A 349 28.06 -7.33 -3.01
C TYR A 349 28.27 -8.81 -3.34
N ASN A 350 29.35 -9.40 -2.89
CA ASN A 350 29.65 -10.84 -3.06
C ASN A 350 28.91 -11.73 -2.06
N ALA A 351 28.21 -11.17 -1.09
CA ALA A 351 27.46 -11.93 -0.10
C ALA A 351 26.31 -12.69 -0.77
N ASN A 352 26.43 -14.01 -0.87
CA ASN A 352 25.36 -14.89 -1.34
C ASN A 352 24.51 -15.38 -0.16
N PHE A 353 23.39 -16.03 -0.44
CA PHE A 353 22.46 -16.48 0.58
C PHE A 353 23.08 -17.44 1.59
N LYS A 354 23.88 -18.40 1.10
CA LYS A 354 24.56 -19.38 1.95
C LYS A 354 25.52 -18.71 2.96
N ARG A 355 26.28 -17.74 2.49
CA ARG A 355 27.19 -16.96 3.35
C ARG A 355 26.39 -16.12 4.34
N PHE A 356 25.31 -15.50 3.87
CA PHE A 356 24.44 -14.66 4.71
C PHE A 356 23.84 -15.45 5.87
N GLN A 357 23.42 -16.68 5.64
CA GLN A 357 22.85 -17.56 6.68
C GLN A 357 23.77 -17.79 7.86
N ASN A 358 25.10 -17.78 7.64
CA ASN A 358 26.08 -18.03 8.69
C ASN A 358 26.15 -16.92 9.75
N TYR A 359 25.61 -15.75 9.46
CA TYR A 359 25.67 -14.57 10.35
C TYR A 359 24.32 -14.17 10.90
N VAL A 360 23.31 -15.03 10.76
CA VAL A 360 21.98 -14.80 11.34
C VAL A 360 22.08 -14.83 12.85
N ARG A 361 21.48 -13.83 13.51
CA ARG A 361 21.46 -13.75 14.97
C ARG A 361 20.54 -14.81 15.55
N GLU A 362 20.89 -15.30 16.74
CA GLU A 362 20.09 -16.27 17.46
C GLU A 362 18.65 -15.77 17.64
N GLY A 363 17.69 -16.64 17.32
CA GLY A 363 16.25 -16.31 17.42
C GLY A 363 15.71 -15.51 16.24
N LYS A 364 16.53 -15.25 15.21
CA LYS A 364 16.13 -14.46 14.02
C LYS A 364 16.07 -15.28 12.73
N GLU A 365 16.10 -16.60 12.83
CA GLU A 365 16.12 -17.51 11.68
C GLU A 365 14.90 -17.30 10.77
N GLY A 366 13.72 -16.98 11.33
CA GLY A 366 12.50 -16.71 10.56
C GLY A 366 12.56 -15.44 9.72
N TYR A 367 13.54 -14.58 9.93
CA TYR A 367 13.74 -13.32 9.19
C TYR A 367 14.92 -13.38 8.22
N THR A 368 15.50 -14.55 7.99
CA THR A 368 16.71 -14.70 7.16
C THR A 368 16.49 -14.23 5.72
N LYS A 369 15.43 -14.73 5.07
CA LYS A 369 15.15 -14.38 3.67
C LYS A 369 14.77 -12.91 3.50
N SER A 370 14.02 -12.36 4.43
CA SER A 370 13.62 -10.96 4.36
C SER A 370 14.80 -10.01 4.61
N ALA A 371 15.66 -10.34 5.56
CA ALA A 371 16.88 -9.57 5.79
C ALA A 371 17.85 -9.68 4.60
N TYR A 372 17.96 -10.86 3.98
CA TYR A 372 18.79 -11.05 2.79
C TYR A 372 18.30 -10.19 1.61
N SER A 373 17.01 -10.23 1.31
CA SER A 373 16.41 -9.40 0.28
C SER A 373 16.64 -7.91 0.57
N ALA A 374 16.37 -7.48 1.81
CA ALA A 374 16.59 -6.10 2.23
C ALA A 374 18.06 -5.66 2.04
N TYR A 375 19.00 -6.51 2.41
CA TYR A 375 20.44 -6.26 2.25
C TYR A 375 20.82 -6.13 0.76
N ARG A 376 20.29 -7.03 -0.08
CA ARG A 376 20.64 -7.08 -1.52
C ARG A 376 20.09 -5.91 -2.31
N GLU A 377 18.91 -5.42 -2.01
CA GLU A 377 18.28 -4.38 -2.83
C GLU A 377 18.06 -3.03 -2.14
N ARG A 378 17.93 -2.99 -0.83
CA ARG A 378 17.64 -1.77 -0.04
C ARG A 378 16.53 -0.94 -0.66
N SER A 379 15.43 -1.60 -1.05
CA SER A 379 14.32 -0.95 -1.72
C SER A 379 13.49 -0.13 -0.74
N LEU A 380 13.16 1.09 -1.16
CA LEU A 380 12.38 2.06 -0.41
C LEU A 380 11.05 2.33 -1.12
N GLY A 381 10.07 2.78 -0.36
CA GLY A 381 8.75 3.13 -0.87
C GLY A 381 8.28 4.48 -0.36
N LEU A 382 8.94 5.56 -0.76
CA LEU A 382 8.42 6.90 -0.50
C LEU A 382 7.19 7.10 -1.36
N GLY A 383 6.04 7.33 -0.72
CA GLY A 383 4.77 7.57 -1.39
C GLY A 383 4.24 8.97 -1.12
N ALA A 384 2.94 9.14 -1.38
CA ALA A 384 2.28 10.42 -1.23
C ALA A 384 0.84 10.26 -0.74
N MET A 385 0.39 11.23 0.03
CA MET A 385 -1.01 11.42 0.40
C MET A 385 -1.37 12.89 0.17
N GLY A 386 -2.64 13.22 0.27
CA GLY A 386 -3.08 14.61 0.18
C GLY A 386 -3.19 15.16 -1.24
N PHE A 387 -3.25 14.31 -2.26
CA PHE A 387 -3.37 14.76 -3.65
C PHE A 387 -4.67 15.57 -3.85
N HIS A 388 -5.81 15.00 -3.48
CA HIS A 388 -7.10 15.68 -3.59
C HIS A 388 -7.18 16.91 -2.67
N ALA A 389 -6.60 16.80 -1.47
CA ALA A 389 -6.54 17.91 -0.53
C ALA A 389 -5.83 19.14 -1.13
N TYR A 390 -4.69 18.94 -1.77
CA TYR A 390 -4.02 20.04 -2.48
C TYR A 390 -4.92 20.67 -3.54
N LEU A 391 -5.54 19.85 -4.38
CA LEU A 391 -6.43 20.34 -5.44
C LEU A 391 -7.58 21.17 -4.87
N GLN A 392 -8.24 20.68 -3.82
CA GLN A 392 -9.34 21.41 -3.18
C GLN A 392 -8.87 22.71 -2.53
N SER A 393 -7.67 22.72 -1.94
CA SER A 393 -7.09 23.94 -1.36
C SER A 393 -6.82 25.03 -2.41
N ARG A 394 -6.71 24.65 -3.67
CA ARG A 394 -6.46 25.54 -4.82
C ARG A 394 -7.69 25.72 -5.71
N ASN A 395 -8.83 25.23 -5.30
CA ASN A 395 -10.07 25.27 -6.08
C ASN A 395 -9.92 24.60 -7.47
N ILE A 396 -9.22 23.47 -7.50
CA ILE A 396 -8.98 22.68 -8.70
C ILE A 396 -9.82 21.39 -8.63
N PRO A 397 -10.71 21.13 -9.61
CA PRO A 397 -11.41 19.85 -9.71
C PRO A 397 -10.42 18.69 -9.90
N PHE A 398 -10.77 17.52 -9.38
CA PHE A 398 -9.97 16.31 -9.56
C PHE A 398 -9.85 15.93 -11.05
N GLU A 399 -10.93 16.11 -11.80
CA GLU A 399 -10.99 15.85 -13.23
C GLU A 399 -10.44 17.05 -14.01
N GLY A 400 -9.57 16.82 -14.97
CA GLY A 400 -9.11 17.85 -15.89
C GLY A 400 -7.61 18.16 -15.86
N ILE A 401 -7.22 19.08 -16.72
CA ILE A 401 -5.82 19.37 -17.04
C ILE A 401 -5.05 20.08 -15.92
N PHE A 402 -5.74 20.86 -15.08
CA PHE A 402 -5.07 21.56 -13.99
C PHE A 402 -4.60 20.57 -12.91
N ALA A 403 -5.41 19.56 -12.61
CA ALA A 403 -4.99 18.46 -11.74
C ALA A 403 -3.84 17.67 -12.36
N THR A 404 -3.89 17.41 -13.66
CA THR A 404 -2.82 16.78 -14.42
C THR A 404 -1.51 17.57 -14.30
N GLY A 405 -1.57 18.89 -14.41
CA GLY A 405 -0.41 19.76 -14.28
C GLY A 405 0.25 19.67 -12.90
N PHE A 406 -0.53 19.70 -11.83
CA PHE A 406 -0.01 19.52 -10.48
C PHE A 406 0.60 18.14 -10.28
N ASN A 407 -0.10 17.10 -10.73
CA ASN A 407 0.36 15.71 -10.66
C ASN A 407 1.78 15.58 -11.26
N HIS A 408 1.97 16.12 -12.45
CA HIS A 408 3.28 16.10 -13.12
C HIS A 408 4.34 16.90 -12.34
N THR A 409 4.02 18.12 -11.93
CA THR A 409 4.95 18.99 -11.20
C THR A 409 5.41 18.34 -9.89
N ALA A 410 4.47 17.81 -9.09
CA ALA A 410 4.77 17.24 -7.79
C ALA A 410 5.65 15.99 -7.91
N PHE A 411 5.27 15.06 -8.76
CA PHE A 411 5.99 13.79 -8.87
C PHE A 411 7.32 13.90 -9.61
N THR A 412 7.45 14.83 -10.56
CA THR A 412 8.75 15.18 -11.15
C THR A 412 9.71 15.68 -10.07
N TYR A 413 9.25 16.58 -9.22
CA TYR A 413 10.05 17.14 -8.13
C TYR A 413 10.50 16.04 -7.15
N ILE A 414 9.58 15.23 -6.67
CA ILE A 414 9.87 14.15 -5.69
C ILE A 414 10.90 13.18 -6.28
N LYS A 415 10.69 12.73 -7.51
CA LYS A 415 11.58 11.77 -8.17
C LYS A 415 12.98 12.33 -8.37
N SER A 416 13.07 13.57 -8.81
CA SER A 416 14.35 14.25 -9.00
C SER A 416 15.16 14.32 -7.71
N LYS A 417 14.54 14.72 -6.60
CA LYS A 417 15.18 14.82 -5.29
C LYS A 417 15.52 13.45 -4.72
N ALA A 418 14.65 12.46 -4.89
CA ALA A 418 14.91 11.09 -4.45
C ALA A 418 16.09 10.46 -5.20
N ASN A 419 16.18 10.68 -6.50
CA ASN A 419 17.33 10.24 -7.31
C ASN A 419 18.65 10.88 -6.83
N ALA A 420 18.64 12.16 -6.53
CA ALA A 420 19.83 12.84 -5.98
C ALA A 420 20.21 12.24 -4.63
N ALA A 421 19.23 11.98 -3.76
CA ALA A 421 19.45 11.42 -2.42
C ALA A 421 20.11 10.04 -2.48
N THR A 422 19.60 9.13 -3.31
CA THR A 422 20.15 7.76 -3.39
C THR A 422 21.56 7.75 -3.96
N LYS A 423 21.90 8.70 -4.84
CA LYS A 423 23.28 8.85 -5.36
C LYS A 423 24.23 9.36 -4.29
N GLU A 424 23.82 10.34 -3.50
CA GLU A 424 24.61 10.81 -2.36
C GLU A 424 24.83 9.71 -1.32
N LEU A 425 23.80 8.96 -0.99
CA LEU A 425 23.89 7.84 -0.06
C LEU A 425 24.81 6.73 -0.59
N ALA A 426 24.84 6.50 -1.90
CA ALA A 426 25.75 5.52 -2.50
C ALA A 426 27.22 5.93 -2.32
N ILE A 427 27.54 7.23 -2.45
CA ILE A 427 28.89 7.76 -2.21
C ILE A 427 29.28 7.58 -0.73
N GLU A 428 28.35 7.88 0.17
CA GLU A 428 28.58 7.85 1.62
C GLU A 428 28.58 6.42 2.20
N ARG A 429 27.64 5.55 1.73
CA ARG A 429 27.34 4.26 2.35
C ARG A 429 27.59 3.06 1.44
N GLY A 430 27.83 3.29 0.16
CA GLY A 430 27.96 2.23 -0.84
C GLY A 430 26.65 1.92 -1.54
N GLU A 431 26.75 1.21 -2.66
CA GLU A 431 25.62 0.75 -3.45
C GLU A 431 25.01 -0.52 -2.85
N ALA A 432 23.70 -0.72 -3.02
CA ALA A 432 23.11 -2.02 -2.71
C ALA A 432 23.74 -3.10 -3.59
N PRO A 433 23.97 -4.30 -3.05
CA PRO A 433 24.62 -5.38 -3.81
C PRO A 433 23.99 -5.70 -5.17
N ASP A 434 22.66 -5.73 -5.27
CA ASP A 434 21.95 -6.04 -6.52
C ASP A 434 22.19 -5.02 -7.63
N ILE A 435 22.50 -3.79 -7.28
CA ILE A 435 22.68 -2.70 -8.23
C ILE A 435 24.11 -2.17 -8.25
N HIS A 436 25.06 -3.05 -7.97
CA HIS A 436 26.48 -2.72 -8.00
C HIS A 436 26.88 -2.12 -9.36
N GLY A 437 27.61 -1.02 -9.32
CA GLY A 437 28.01 -0.28 -10.50
C GLY A 437 27.00 0.78 -10.99
N SER A 438 25.83 0.86 -10.35
CA SER A 438 24.77 1.80 -10.74
C SER A 438 24.97 3.24 -10.24
N GLY A 439 25.79 3.42 -9.20
CA GLY A 439 25.93 4.71 -8.51
C GLY A 439 24.76 5.03 -7.57
N ARG A 440 23.89 4.05 -7.29
CA ARG A 440 22.71 4.23 -6.43
C ARG A 440 22.81 3.36 -5.16
N ARG A 441 22.35 3.90 -4.05
CA ARG A 441 22.24 3.17 -2.77
C ARG A 441 21.10 2.16 -2.79
N ASN A 442 19.93 2.55 -3.33
CA ASN A 442 18.67 1.85 -3.20
C ASN A 442 18.16 1.42 -4.59
N ALA A 443 17.75 0.18 -4.75
CA ALA A 443 17.24 -0.35 -6.02
C ALA A 443 15.92 0.31 -6.42
N ASN A 444 15.05 0.61 -5.45
CA ASN A 444 13.79 1.32 -5.64
C ASN A 444 13.66 2.44 -4.60
N LEU A 445 12.93 3.49 -4.96
CA LEU A 445 12.78 4.69 -4.12
C LEU A 445 11.32 5.00 -3.78
N MET A 446 10.37 4.67 -4.65
CA MET A 446 9.00 5.14 -4.53
C MET A 446 7.97 4.02 -4.72
N ALA A 447 6.96 4.06 -3.87
CA ALA A 447 5.73 3.26 -3.96
C ALA A 447 4.62 4.05 -3.28
N VAL A 448 3.39 3.97 -3.78
CA VAL A 448 2.27 4.74 -3.24
C VAL A 448 1.30 3.81 -2.51
N ALA A 449 1.34 3.87 -1.18
CA ALA A 449 0.49 3.09 -0.28
C ALA A 449 -0.89 3.74 -0.08
N PRO A 450 -1.89 3.04 0.51
CA PRO A 450 -3.24 3.59 0.68
C PRO A 450 -3.35 4.73 1.70
N ASN A 451 -2.55 4.74 2.76
CA ASN A 451 -2.38 5.83 3.75
C ASN A 451 -3.63 6.31 4.48
N ALA A 452 -4.61 5.47 4.71
CA ALA A 452 -5.85 5.88 5.40
C ALA A 452 -5.58 6.44 6.80
N SER A 453 -4.82 5.72 7.63
CA SER A 453 -4.49 6.15 8.99
C SER A 453 -3.60 7.38 9.02
N SER A 454 -2.60 7.45 8.14
CA SER A 454 -1.70 8.62 8.03
C SER A 454 -2.47 9.88 7.63
N GLY A 455 -3.46 9.77 6.77
CA GLY A 455 -4.34 10.89 6.41
C GLY A 455 -5.12 11.43 7.59
N ILE A 456 -5.61 10.56 8.46
CA ILE A 456 -6.30 10.95 9.72
C ILE A 456 -5.34 11.68 10.65
N ILE A 457 -4.15 11.14 10.85
CA ILE A 457 -3.11 11.74 11.71
C ILE A 457 -2.72 13.13 11.21
N CYS A 458 -2.71 13.36 9.90
CA CYS A 458 -2.43 14.65 9.30
C CYS A 458 -3.64 15.61 9.30
N SER A 459 -4.60 15.40 10.19
CA SER A 459 -5.76 16.29 10.42
C SER A 459 -6.64 16.46 9.18
N GLY A 460 -7.06 15.34 8.62
CA GLY A 460 -8.07 15.32 7.55
C GLY A 460 -7.55 15.62 6.17
N THR A 461 -6.27 15.34 5.90
CA THR A 461 -5.78 15.31 4.51
C THR A 461 -6.37 14.11 3.77
N SER A 462 -6.47 14.18 2.44
CA SER A 462 -6.98 13.04 1.66
C SER A 462 -5.99 11.87 1.69
N PRO A 463 -6.50 10.62 1.79
CA PRO A 463 -5.62 9.46 1.82
C PRO A 463 -4.99 9.22 0.45
N SER A 464 -3.68 8.92 0.41
CA SER A 464 -2.97 8.55 -0.80
C SER A 464 -3.20 9.55 -1.95
N ILE A 465 -3.38 9.02 -3.13
CA ILE A 465 -3.62 9.75 -4.38
C ILE A 465 -5.11 9.74 -4.77
N GLU A 466 -5.96 9.20 -3.92
CA GLU A 466 -7.38 9.01 -4.20
C GLU A 466 -8.22 10.23 -3.78
N PRO A 467 -9.42 10.39 -4.37
CA PRO A 467 -10.34 11.45 -3.95
C PRO A 467 -10.90 11.20 -2.56
N TYR A 468 -11.37 12.26 -1.89
CA TYR A 468 -12.17 12.12 -0.68
C TYR A 468 -13.43 11.31 -0.96
N ARG A 469 -13.74 10.35 -0.10
CA ARG A 469 -14.92 9.48 -0.26
C ARG A 469 -16.23 10.20 0.06
N ALA A 470 -16.20 11.15 0.96
CA ALA A 470 -17.37 11.92 1.40
C ALA A 470 -16.93 13.25 1.96
N ASN A 471 -17.79 14.28 1.83
CA ASN A 471 -17.52 15.60 2.41
C ASN A 471 -17.93 15.69 3.88
N CYS A 472 -18.76 14.77 4.33
CA CYS A 472 -19.14 14.64 5.75
C CYS A 472 -19.56 13.20 6.01
N TYR A 473 -19.03 12.60 7.08
CA TYR A 473 -19.38 11.24 7.49
C TYR A 473 -19.12 11.06 8.99
N THR A 474 -19.75 10.02 9.56
CA THR A 474 -19.52 9.62 10.95
C THR A 474 -18.48 8.50 10.97
N HIS A 475 -17.42 8.69 11.74
CA HIS A 475 -16.39 7.67 11.96
C HIS A 475 -16.46 7.19 13.41
N LYS A 476 -16.54 5.88 13.59
CA LYS A 476 -16.55 5.24 14.91
C LYS A 476 -15.17 4.67 15.23
N THR A 477 -14.66 5.02 16.40
CA THR A 477 -13.40 4.50 16.94
C THR A 477 -13.65 3.90 18.33
N LEU A 478 -12.62 3.30 18.92
CA LEU A 478 -12.67 2.82 20.31
C LEU A 478 -12.95 3.97 21.30
N SER A 479 -12.49 5.18 20.97
CA SER A 479 -12.66 6.37 21.82
C SER A 479 -14.00 7.10 21.62
N GLY A 480 -14.83 6.71 20.63
CA GLY A 480 -16.13 7.31 20.36
C GLY A 480 -16.43 7.51 18.89
N SER A 481 -17.49 8.29 18.63
CA SER A 481 -17.92 8.64 17.27
C SER A 481 -17.56 10.08 16.94
N TYR A 482 -17.07 10.30 15.72
CA TYR A 482 -16.67 11.60 15.21
C TYR A 482 -17.45 11.95 13.96
N GLN A 483 -17.97 13.18 13.88
CA GLN A 483 -18.44 13.73 12.62
C GLN A 483 -17.25 14.36 11.90
N VAL A 484 -16.81 13.73 10.82
CA VAL A 484 -15.67 14.19 10.02
C VAL A 484 -16.20 15.07 8.89
N LYS A 485 -15.73 16.31 8.84
CA LYS A 485 -16.11 17.31 7.84
C LYS A 485 -14.92 17.66 6.97
N ASN A 486 -15.18 17.83 5.67
CA ASN A 486 -14.15 18.33 4.75
C ASN A 486 -13.80 19.77 5.09
N LYS A 487 -12.58 20.02 5.53
CA LYS A 487 -12.11 21.34 5.99
C LYS A 487 -12.12 22.41 4.90
N PHE A 488 -11.89 22.02 3.64
CA PHE A 488 -11.90 22.95 2.51
C PHE A 488 -13.32 23.38 2.17
N LEU A 489 -14.27 22.46 2.22
CA LEU A 489 -15.70 22.76 2.06
C LEU A 489 -16.21 23.61 3.22
N GLU A 490 -15.80 23.32 4.45
CA GLU A 490 -16.17 24.10 5.64
C GLU A 490 -15.79 25.56 5.49
N LYS A 491 -14.60 25.84 4.99
CA LYS A 491 -14.12 27.20 4.73
C LYS A 491 -15.03 27.92 3.74
N ILE A 492 -15.43 27.24 2.66
CA ILE A 492 -16.31 27.82 1.63
C ILE A 492 -17.72 28.07 2.20
N LEU A 493 -18.29 27.11 2.90
CA LEU A 493 -19.62 27.26 3.51
C LEU A 493 -19.66 28.40 4.52
N LYS A 494 -18.63 28.55 5.34
CA LYS A 494 -18.51 29.68 6.28
C LYS A 494 -18.45 31.02 5.57
N SER A 495 -17.87 31.08 4.37
CA SER A 495 -17.79 32.30 3.57
C SER A 495 -19.13 32.73 2.96
N LYS A 496 -20.14 31.86 2.96
CA LYS A 496 -21.47 32.13 2.38
C LYS A 496 -22.40 32.94 3.27
N GLY A 497 -21.96 33.33 4.47
CA GLY A 497 -22.76 34.15 5.39
C GLY A 497 -23.91 33.44 6.08
N LEU A 498 -23.80 32.11 6.22
CA LEU A 498 -24.84 31.28 6.83
C LEU A 498 -24.84 31.40 8.36
N LYS A 499 -26.04 31.29 8.97
CA LYS A 499 -26.20 31.17 10.41
C LYS A 499 -25.74 29.82 10.90
N VAL A 500 -25.31 29.71 12.16
CA VAL A 500 -24.79 28.47 12.75
C VAL A 500 -25.76 27.29 12.56
N LYS A 501 -27.07 27.54 12.80
CA LYS A 501 -28.08 26.49 12.64
C LYS A 501 -28.26 26.04 11.19
N GLU A 502 -28.15 26.96 10.25
CA GLU A 502 -28.21 26.66 8.81
C GLU A 502 -27.00 25.78 8.39
N LEU A 503 -25.80 26.10 8.88
CA LEU A 503 -24.60 25.29 8.67
C LEU A 503 -24.74 23.89 9.23
N GLU A 504 -25.25 23.74 10.46
CA GLU A 504 -25.47 22.42 11.06
C GLU A 504 -26.43 21.56 10.23
N ASN A 505 -27.53 22.18 9.74
CA ASN A 505 -28.49 21.49 8.90
C ASN A 505 -27.88 21.07 7.56
N ILE A 506 -27.03 21.88 6.95
CA ILE A 506 -26.32 21.55 5.70
C ILE A 506 -25.41 20.37 5.94
N TRP A 507 -24.63 20.34 7.02
CA TRP A 507 -23.75 19.20 7.32
C TRP A 507 -24.51 17.90 7.56
N LYS A 508 -25.65 17.95 8.24
CA LYS A 508 -26.53 16.80 8.41
C LYS A 508 -27.08 16.30 7.08
N ASP A 509 -27.49 17.22 6.20
CA ASP A 509 -27.99 16.89 4.87
C ASP A 509 -26.90 16.24 4.00
N ILE A 510 -25.69 16.78 4.01
CA ILE A 510 -24.52 16.20 3.31
C ILE A 510 -24.28 14.77 3.81
N ALA A 511 -24.20 14.56 5.12
CA ALA A 511 -24.00 13.24 5.71
C ALA A 511 -25.13 12.27 5.34
N GLY A 512 -26.36 12.73 5.28
CA GLY A 512 -27.54 11.93 4.89
C GLY A 512 -27.59 11.56 3.41
N LYS A 513 -26.78 12.23 2.57
CA LYS A 513 -26.68 11.97 1.13
C LYS A 513 -25.30 11.45 0.74
N ASP A 514 -24.76 10.53 1.54
CA ASP A 514 -23.48 9.85 1.31
C ASP A 514 -22.29 10.83 1.17
N GLY A 515 -22.38 11.98 1.77
CA GLY A 515 -21.32 13.00 1.72
C GLY A 515 -21.30 13.85 0.46
N SER A 516 -22.31 13.73 -0.41
CA SER A 516 -22.44 14.53 -1.64
C SER A 516 -22.86 15.97 -1.37
N VAL A 517 -22.39 16.87 -2.20
CA VAL A 517 -22.81 18.29 -2.21
C VAL A 517 -23.55 18.67 -3.49
N GLN A 518 -23.80 17.72 -4.39
CA GLN A 518 -24.35 18.02 -5.71
C GLN A 518 -25.77 18.58 -5.68
N HIS A 519 -26.52 18.34 -4.61
CA HIS A 519 -27.89 18.81 -4.39
C HIS A 519 -27.97 20.19 -3.72
N LEU A 520 -26.84 20.79 -3.33
CA LEU A 520 -26.83 22.06 -2.58
C LEU A 520 -26.88 23.26 -3.51
N ASP A 521 -27.99 24.00 -3.50
CA ASP A 521 -28.16 25.20 -4.33
C ASP A 521 -27.23 26.34 -3.93
N ILE A 522 -26.75 26.35 -2.71
CA ILE A 522 -25.85 27.39 -2.20
C ILE A 522 -24.44 27.34 -2.85
N LEU A 523 -24.05 26.21 -3.39
CA LEU A 523 -22.77 26.05 -4.08
C LEU A 523 -22.92 26.33 -5.57
N THR A 524 -21.90 26.96 -6.14
CA THR A 524 -21.80 27.15 -7.60
C THR A 524 -21.50 25.82 -8.29
N ASP A 525 -21.71 25.75 -9.61
CA ASP A 525 -21.41 24.55 -10.39
C ASP A 525 -19.92 24.18 -10.29
N ASN A 526 -19.02 25.17 -10.32
CA ASN A 526 -17.60 24.94 -10.15
C ASN A 526 -17.26 24.40 -8.77
N GLU A 527 -17.89 24.93 -7.71
CA GLU A 527 -17.71 24.42 -6.35
C GLU A 527 -18.17 22.98 -6.22
N LYS A 528 -19.27 22.61 -6.86
CA LYS A 528 -19.77 21.22 -6.90
C LYS A 528 -18.77 20.29 -7.60
N GLU A 529 -18.13 20.75 -8.67
CA GLU A 529 -17.08 19.98 -9.35
C GLU A 529 -15.86 19.73 -8.44
N ILE A 530 -15.43 20.76 -7.70
CA ILE A 530 -14.28 20.66 -6.78
C ILE A 530 -14.55 19.64 -5.67
N PHE A 531 -15.79 19.58 -5.17
CA PHE A 531 -16.17 18.75 -4.03
C PHE A 531 -16.93 17.47 -4.40
N LYS A 532 -16.79 17.01 -5.64
CA LYS A 532 -17.22 15.67 -6.02
C LYS A 532 -16.55 14.63 -5.13
N THR A 533 -17.36 13.69 -4.64
CA THR A 533 -16.85 12.54 -3.89
C THR A 533 -16.20 11.51 -4.81
N ALA A 534 -15.45 10.57 -4.24
CA ALA A 534 -14.79 9.54 -5.02
C ALA A 534 -15.75 8.80 -5.97
N ASN A 535 -16.95 8.47 -5.50
CA ASN A 535 -17.97 7.78 -6.31
C ASN A 535 -18.56 8.65 -7.42
N GLU A 536 -18.50 9.96 -7.28
CA GLU A 536 -19.03 10.91 -8.27
C GLU A 536 -18.03 11.26 -9.37
N ILE A 537 -16.74 11.06 -9.10
CA ILE A 537 -15.66 11.30 -10.05
C ILE A 537 -15.64 10.17 -11.09
N ASN A 538 -15.47 10.53 -12.37
CA ASN A 538 -15.24 9.55 -13.42
C ASN A 538 -13.91 8.81 -13.14
N GLN A 539 -13.99 7.51 -12.93
CA GLN A 539 -12.84 6.69 -12.54
C GLN A 539 -11.75 6.59 -13.61
N ILE A 540 -12.06 6.92 -14.85
CA ILE A 540 -11.03 7.08 -15.90
C ILE A 540 -9.99 8.12 -15.48
N TRP A 541 -10.41 9.20 -14.79
CA TRP A 541 -9.47 10.20 -14.28
C TRP A 541 -8.58 9.69 -13.16
N VAL A 542 -9.08 8.79 -12.31
CA VAL A 542 -8.26 8.14 -11.28
C VAL A 542 -7.14 7.34 -11.95
N VAL A 543 -7.48 6.55 -12.95
CA VAL A 543 -6.51 5.75 -13.72
C VAL A 543 -5.56 6.64 -14.50
N GLU A 544 -6.06 7.68 -15.17
CA GLU A 544 -5.24 8.60 -15.97
C GLU A 544 -4.19 9.31 -15.13
N HIS A 545 -4.58 9.84 -13.98
CA HIS A 545 -3.62 10.47 -13.06
C HIS A 545 -2.59 9.46 -12.54
N ALA A 546 -3.02 8.25 -12.20
CA ALA A 546 -2.12 7.19 -11.79
C ALA A 546 -1.14 6.81 -12.90
N TYR A 547 -1.60 6.72 -14.13
CA TYR A 547 -0.77 6.44 -15.30
C TYR A 547 0.31 7.51 -15.51
N GLN A 548 -0.10 8.78 -15.45
CA GLN A 548 0.83 9.89 -15.66
C GLN A 548 1.90 9.97 -14.56
N ARG A 549 1.55 9.68 -13.29
CA ARG A 549 2.56 9.68 -12.23
C ARG A 549 3.41 8.42 -12.20
N GLN A 550 2.94 7.31 -12.82
CA GLN A 550 3.66 6.03 -12.79
C GLN A 550 5.07 6.12 -13.36
N GLN A 551 5.31 6.98 -14.33
CA GLN A 551 6.65 7.20 -14.89
C GLN A 551 7.68 7.65 -13.85
N PHE A 552 7.24 8.23 -12.75
CA PHE A 552 8.09 8.71 -11.66
C PHE A 552 8.17 7.73 -10.48
N ILE A 553 7.36 6.68 -10.49
CA ILE A 553 7.24 5.73 -9.37
C ILE A 553 7.85 4.40 -9.78
N CYS A 554 8.95 4.03 -9.11
CA CYS A 554 9.71 2.80 -9.42
C CYS A 554 8.86 1.53 -9.25
N GLN A 555 8.08 1.49 -8.20
CA GLN A 555 7.21 0.36 -7.89
C GLN A 555 5.79 0.65 -8.37
N ALA A 556 4.76 0.34 -7.59
CA ALA A 556 3.38 0.52 -8.01
C ALA A 556 2.61 1.50 -7.11
N GLN A 557 1.32 1.58 -7.31
CA GLN A 557 0.40 2.43 -6.57
C GLN A 557 -0.81 1.60 -6.15
N SER A 558 -1.26 1.81 -4.91
CA SER A 558 -2.52 1.20 -4.43
C SER A 558 -3.70 2.00 -4.99
N VAL A 559 -4.15 1.62 -6.17
CA VAL A 559 -5.22 2.33 -6.88
C VAL A 559 -6.56 1.69 -6.55
N ASN A 560 -7.34 2.35 -5.70
CA ASN A 560 -8.74 2.03 -5.46
C ASN A 560 -9.61 2.60 -6.57
N LEU A 561 -10.62 1.84 -7.00
CA LEU A 561 -11.65 2.31 -7.91
C LEU A 561 -12.97 2.39 -7.17
N PHE A 562 -13.73 3.46 -7.39
CA PHE A 562 -14.95 3.76 -6.65
C PHE A 562 -16.14 3.76 -7.59
N PHE A 563 -17.07 2.84 -7.38
CA PHE A 563 -18.24 2.70 -8.22
C PHE A 563 -19.53 2.73 -7.40
N THR A 564 -20.56 3.37 -7.97
CA THR A 564 -21.90 3.37 -7.41
C THR A 564 -22.74 2.42 -8.26
N LEU A 565 -23.05 1.24 -7.74
CA LEU A 565 -23.85 0.26 -8.46
C LEU A 565 -25.30 0.75 -8.60
N PRO A 566 -25.91 0.62 -9.79
CA PRO A 566 -27.30 0.99 -9.97
C PRO A 566 -28.23 0.18 -9.05
N LYS A 567 -29.32 0.78 -8.63
CA LYS A 567 -30.33 0.07 -7.83
C LYS A 567 -31.03 -0.96 -8.71
N ALA A 568 -31.46 -2.08 -8.12
CA ALA A 568 -32.13 -3.17 -8.82
C ALA A 568 -33.46 -2.75 -9.50
N THR A 569 -34.02 -1.60 -9.11
CA THR A 569 -35.23 -1.03 -9.71
C THR A 569 -34.97 -0.21 -10.96
N GLU A 570 -33.70 0.07 -11.28
CA GLU A 570 -33.34 0.78 -12.50
C GLU A 570 -33.33 -0.19 -13.68
N GLY A 571 -33.70 0.27 -14.85
CA GLY A 571 -33.88 -0.57 -16.02
C GLY A 571 -32.60 -1.30 -16.45
N GLN A 572 -32.77 -2.46 -17.11
CA GLN A 572 -31.65 -3.33 -17.53
C GLN A 572 -30.61 -2.59 -18.40
N ASN A 573 -31.04 -1.64 -19.22
CA ASN A 573 -30.12 -0.86 -20.08
C ASN A 573 -29.14 -0.03 -19.24
N ILE A 574 -29.61 0.54 -18.13
CA ILE A 574 -28.75 1.34 -17.22
C ILE A 574 -27.71 0.44 -16.59
N HIS A 575 -28.08 -0.78 -16.20
CA HIS A 575 -27.15 -1.77 -15.65
C HIS A 575 -26.08 -2.17 -16.68
N ASP A 576 -26.46 -2.43 -17.92
CA ASP A 576 -25.55 -2.84 -18.98
C ASP A 576 -24.57 -1.70 -19.33
N GLU A 577 -25.04 -0.45 -19.43
CA GLU A 577 -24.21 0.73 -19.64
C GLU A 577 -23.21 0.92 -18.49
N TYR A 578 -23.66 0.70 -17.28
CA TYR A 578 -22.81 0.81 -16.11
C TYR A 578 -21.72 -0.25 -16.10
N MET A 579 -22.05 -1.51 -16.39
CA MET A 579 -21.07 -2.60 -16.47
C MET A 579 -20.07 -2.37 -17.60
N GLN A 580 -20.50 -1.74 -18.71
CA GLN A 580 -19.59 -1.33 -19.77
C GLN A 580 -18.60 -0.27 -19.27
N TYR A 581 -19.07 0.71 -18.51
CA TYR A 581 -18.21 1.71 -17.87
C TYR A 581 -17.19 1.06 -16.92
N VAL A 582 -17.64 0.15 -16.05
CA VAL A 582 -16.77 -0.60 -15.15
C VAL A 582 -15.69 -1.36 -15.94
N ASN A 583 -16.10 -2.04 -16.99
CA ASN A 583 -15.19 -2.75 -17.89
C ASN A 583 -14.16 -1.81 -18.53
N ASP A 584 -14.60 -0.69 -19.06
CA ASP A 584 -13.72 0.27 -19.74
C ASP A 584 -12.65 0.82 -18.79
N VAL A 585 -13.02 1.13 -17.54
CA VAL A 585 -12.09 1.61 -16.51
C VAL A 585 -11.05 0.53 -16.19
N HIS A 586 -11.48 -0.72 -15.97
CA HIS A 586 -10.58 -1.83 -15.68
C HIS A 586 -9.65 -2.15 -16.85
N TRP A 587 -10.19 -2.14 -18.06
CA TRP A 587 -9.43 -2.38 -19.28
C TRP A 587 -8.35 -1.32 -19.45
N TYR A 588 -8.73 -0.04 -19.34
CA TYR A 588 -7.78 1.06 -19.38
C TYR A 588 -6.72 0.92 -18.30
N GLY A 589 -7.13 0.59 -17.06
CA GLY A 589 -6.22 0.42 -15.95
C GLY A 589 -5.20 -0.69 -16.15
N MET A 590 -5.65 -1.88 -16.58
CA MET A 590 -4.72 -3.01 -16.76
C MET A 590 -3.78 -2.84 -17.95
N ASN A 591 -4.17 -2.07 -18.96
CA ASN A 591 -3.29 -1.77 -20.08
C ASN A 591 -2.29 -0.64 -19.77
N LYS A 592 -2.52 0.16 -18.72
CA LYS A 592 -1.73 1.35 -18.41
C LYS A 592 -0.94 1.27 -17.09
N LEU A 593 -1.49 0.57 -16.08
CA LEU A 593 -0.93 0.56 -14.73
C LEU A 593 -0.22 -0.76 -14.41
N LYS A 594 0.54 -0.75 -13.32
CA LYS A 594 1.14 -1.95 -12.75
C LYS A 594 0.13 -2.74 -11.92
N SER A 595 -0.83 -2.07 -11.28
CA SER A 595 -1.80 -2.73 -10.39
C SER A 595 -3.08 -1.95 -10.22
N LEU A 596 -4.14 -2.67 -9.86
CA LEU A 596 -5.39 -2.14 -9.32
C LEU A 596 -5.66 -2.82 -7.98
N TYR A 597 -6.01 -2.03 -6.98
CA TYR A 597 -6.24 -2.48 -5.61
C TYR A 597 -7.72 -2.89 -5.43
N TYR A 598 -8.47 -2.26 -4.53
CA TYR A 598 -9.88 -2.62 -4.31
C TYR A 598 -10.83 -2.03 -5.36
N PHE A 599 -11.87 -2.79 -5.62
CA PHE A 599 -13.12 -2.29 -6.21
C PHE A 599 -14.02 -1.87 -5.04
N ARG A 600 -14.25 -0.57 -4.87
CA ARG A 600 -15.07 -0.02 -3.80
C ARG A 600 -16.45 0.30 -4.33
N SER A 601 -17.50 -0.29 -3.74
CA SER A 601 -18.89 -0.05 -4.15
C SER A 601 -19.76 0.33 -2.95
N ASN A 602 -20.94 0.87 -3.21
CA ASN A 602 -21.90 1.24 -2.17
C ASN A 602 -22.33 0.03 -1.32
N ALA A 603 -22.41 -1.15 -1.92
CA ALA A 603 -22.82 -2.37 -1.25
C ALA A 603 -21.78 -2.85 -0.20
N ALA A 604 -20.52 -2.49 -0.39
CA ALA A 604 -19.41 -2.89 0.49
C ALA A 604 -19.22 -1.96 1.69
N ARG A 605 -19.90 -0.81 1.74
CA ARG A 605 -19.74 0.18 2.83
C ARG A 605 -20.11 -0.34 4.22
N ASN A 606 -20.94 -1.39 4.30
CA ASN A 606 -21.38 -1.97 5.58
C ASN A 606 -20.38 -2.98 6.17
N VAL A 607 -19.33 -3.32 5.46
CA VAL A 607 -18.35 -4.34 5.87
C VAL A 607 -17.00 -3.74 6.25
N GLU A 608 -16.81 -2.45 5.98
CA GLU A 608 -15.56 -1.76 6.32
C GLU A 608 -15.53 -1.35 7.79
N ASN A 609 -15.25 -2.31 8.65
CA ASN A 609 -14.51 -1.98 9.85
C ASN A 609 -13.08 -1.70 9.39
N VAL A 610 -12.74 -0.44 9.38
CA VAL A 610 -11.41 0.05 9.05
C VAL A 610 -10.40 -0.65 9.95
N ASN A 611 -9.64 -1.55 9.39
CA ASN A 611 -8.45 -2.09 10.02
C ASN A 611 -7.30 -1.08 9.88
#